data_1b04cf2f2bc15de6c13dd23593cccdf7
#
_entry.id   1b04cf2f2bc15de6c13dd23593cccdf7
#
_cell.length_a   1.000
_cell.length_b   1.000
_cell.length_c   1.000
_cell.angle_alpha   90.00
_cell.angle_beta   90.00
_cell.angle_gamma   90.00
#
_symmetry.space_group_name_H-M   'P 1'
#
loop_
_entity.id
_entity.type
_entity.pdbx_description
1 polymer ?
#
loop_
_entity_poly.entity_id
_entity_poly.type
_entity_poly.pdbx_seq_one_letter_code
_entity_poly.pdbx_strand_id
1 'polypeptide(L)'
;YINKVDDPTSKKIITALAVDDRCHKVDKIIAEENIPLGYDMVFLLISESFLGAVDEARQNLTIPESNMNAIKGLFRNAIATVLKTNIPQIEKRNTERREHLTTTYPHLSGYFTNDDIGFASHSEILKDAQEKFFRDQREILSATHLNEEQFKKSLDLSARALAEYILFRQNVIKKMKELNKTNIEADLHNLIAPKNSEFKEGELSKDLYKNNVWVLDDKFMSYCTVLSEAEMSKVISVITE
;
A
#
# COMPACT_ATOMS: atom_id res chain seq x y z
N TYR A 1 -18.02 15.53 -17.24
CA TYR A 1 -18.86 16.60 -16.69
C TYR A 1 -18.45 16.91 -15.26
N ILE A 2 -18.11 18.17 -14.99
CA ILE A 2 -17.78 18.66 -13.65
C ILE A 2 -18.67 19.89 -13.42
N ASN A 3 -19.43 19.88 -12.34
CA ASN A 3 -20.31 20.97 -11.95
C ASN A 3 -20.00 21.42 -10.51
N LYS A 4 -19.74 22.70 -10.33
CA LYS A 4 -19.68 23.30 -9.01
C LYS A 4 -21.11 23.54 -8.52
N VAL A 5 -21.43 23.03 -7.34
CA VAL A 5 -22.76 23.15 -6.75
C VAL A 5 -22.75 24.16 -5.60
N ASP A 6 -23.92 24.76 -5.34
CA ASP A 6 -24.07 25.76 -4.27
C ASP A 6 -23.94 25.13 -2.86
N ASP A 7 -24.20 23.82 -2.74
CA ASP A 7 -23.98 23.10 -1.49
C ASP A 7 -22.48 22.78 -1.33
N PRO A 8 -21.77 23.48 -0.43
CA PRO A 8 -20.34 23.28 -0.23
C PRO A 8 -20.01 21.91 0.39
N THR A 9 -21.01 21.17 0.85
CA THR A 9 -20.84 19.81 1.43
C THR A 9 -21.11 18.72 0.41
N SER A 10 -21.67 19.04 -0.75
CA SER A 10 -21.93 18.07 -1.81
C SER A 10 -20.64 17.43 -2.29
N LYS A 11 -20.70 16.12 -2.48
CA LYS A 11 -19.56 15.28 -2.87
C LYS A 11 -20.10 14.08 -3.64
N LYS A 12 -20.31 14.25 -4.93
CA LYS A 12 -20.82 13.18 -5.78
C LYS A 12 -19.88 12.94 -6.95
N ILE A 13 -19.55 11.68 -7.16
CA ILE A 13 -18.86 11.25 -8.35
C ILE A 13 -19.52 9.99 -8.91
N ILE A 14 -19.75 9.99 -10.19
CA ILE A 14 -20.20 8.82 -10.94
C ILE A 14 -19.14 8.50 -11.98
N THR A 15 -18.64 7.27 -11.96
CA THR A 15 -17.72 6.75 -12.95
C THR A 15 -18.34 5.54 -13.62
N ALA A 16 -18.34 5.50 -14.95
CA ALA A 16 -18.92 4.42 -15.72
C ALA A 16 -18.16 4.15 -17.02
N LEU A 17 -18.27 2.91 -17.51
CA LEU A 17 -17.88 2.53 -18.86
C LEU A 17 -19.10 2.57 -19.76
N ALA A 18 -18.99 3.15 -20.94
CA ALA A 18 -20.02 3.08 -21.96
C ALA A 18 -19.74 1.87 -22.87
N VAL A 19 -20.64 0.91 -22.86
CA VAL A 19 -20.56 -0.33 -23.61
C VAL A 19 -21.90 -0.56 -24.33
N ASP A 20 -21.87 -0.71 -25.64
CA ASP A 20 -23.07 -0.98 -26.46
C ASP A 20 -24.26 -0.03 -26.13
N ASP A 21 -24.02 1.27 -26.14
CA ASP A 21 -24.99 2.35 -25.81
C ASP A 21 -25.55 2.34 -24.39
N ARG A 22 -24.95 1.60 -23.47
CA ARG A 22 -25.30 1.58 -22.06
C ARG A 22 -24.13 2.01 -21.18
N CYS A 23 -24.47 2.62 -20.02
CA CYS A 23 -23.49 3.00 -19.02
C CYS A 23 -23.46 1.98 -17.88
N HIS A 24 -22.32 1.33 -17.71
CA HIS A 24 -22.07 0.39 -16.61
C HIS A 24 -21.23 1.09 -15.53
N LYS A 25 -21.82 1.27 -14.36
CA LYS A 25 -21.14 1.90 -13.22
C LYS A 25 -19.89 1.10 -12.83
N VAL A 26 -18.78 1.80 -12.62
CA VAL A 26 -17.53 1.21 -12.14
C VAL A 26 -17.14 1.94 -10.87
N ASP A 27 -17.15 1.23 -9.75
CA ASP A 27 -16.80 1.78 -8.45
C ASP A 27 -15.29 1.76 -8.21
N LYS A 28 -14.84 2.57 -7.25
CA LYS A 28 -13.45 2.62 -6.77
C LYS A 28 -12.42 3.08 -7.82
N ILE A 29 -12.82 3.91 -8.76
CA ILE A 29 -11.87 4.59 -9.65
C ILE A 29 -11.09 5.65 -8.88
N ILE A 30 -11.78 6.46 -8.08
CA ILE A 30 -11.20 7.47 -7.18
C ILE A 30 -11.65 7.15 -5.76
N ALA A 31 -10.72 7.23 -4.81
CA ALA A 31 -11.06 7.10 -3.40
C ALA A 31 -11.98 8.25 -2.97
N GLU A 32 -13.04 7.95 -2.23
CA GLU A 32 -14.04 8.93 -1.79
C GLU A 32 -13.44 10.09 -0.99
N GLU A 33 -12.42 9.83 -0.21
CA GLU A 33 -11.68 10.83 0.58
C GLU A 33 -11.00 11.90 -0.29
N ASN A 34 -10.77 11.59 -1.56
CA ASN A 34 -10.09 12.47 -2.51
C ASN A 34 -11.03 13.24 -3.40
N ILE A 35 -12.33 13.03 -3.29
CA ILE A 35 -13.34 13.78 -4.04
C ILE A 35 -13.42 15.20 -3.46
N PRO A 36 -13.24 16.25 -4.27
CA PRO A 36 -13.39 17.63 -3.82
C PRO A 36 -14.83 17.91 -3.35
N LEU A 37 -14.96 18.65 -2.26
CA LEU A 37 -16.26 19.14 -1.79
C LEU A 37 -16.78 20.26 -2.68
N GLY A 38 -18.10 20.37 -2.78
CA GLY A 38 -18.78 21.39 -3.58
C GLY A 38 -18.82 21.09 -5.09
N TYR A 39 -18.58 19.82 -5.46
CA TYR A 39 -18.61 19.40 -6.86
C TYR A 39 -19.40 18.12 -7.06
N ASP A 40 -20.23 18.13 -8.10
CA ASP A 40 -20.87 16.95 -8.68
C ASP A 40 -20.19 16.60 -10.00
N MET A 41 -19.75 15.36 -10.15
CA MET A 41 -18.93 14.94 -11.28
C MET A 41 -19.44 13.65 -11.90
N VAL A 42 -19.41 13.59 -13.23
CA VAL A 42 -19.71 12.38 -14.00
C VAL A 42 -18.59 12.16 -15.01
N PHE A 43 -17.96 11.00 -14.94
CA PHE A 43 -16.93 10.59 -15.88
C PHE A 43 -17.36 9.30 -16.58
N LEU A 44 -17.36 9.35 -17.91
CA LEU A 44 -17.67 8.22 -18.77
C LEU A 44 -16.41 7.88 -19.59
N LEU A 45 -16.03 6.63 -19.59
CA LEU A 45 -14.97 6.10 -20.46
C LEU A 45 -15.63 5.33 -21.60
N ILE A 46 -15.34 5.74 -22.82
CA ILE A 46 -15.86 5.17 -24.06
C ILE A 46 -14.68 4.62 -24.84
N SER A 47 -14.78 3.38 -25.32
CA SER A 47 -13.78 2.78 -26.18
C SER A 47 -14.42 1.72 -27.09
N GLU A 48 -13.95 1.65 -28.32
CA GLU A 48 -14.34 0.56 -29.25
C GLU A 48 -13.92 -0.81 -28.73
N SER A 49 -12.88 -0.87 -27.87
CA SER A 49 -12.45 -2.11 -27.23
C SER A 49 -13.47 -2.70 -26.25
N PHE A 50 -14.51 -1.97 -25.91
CA PHE A 50 -15.58 -2.44 -25.01
C PHE A 50 -16.77 -3.02 -25.75
N LEU A 51 -16.79 -2.99 -27.09
CA LEU A 51 -17.89 -3.55 -27.87
C LEU A 51 -18.07 -5.04 -27.56
N GLY A 52 -19.31 -5.42 -27.20
CA GLY A 52 -19.66 -6.79 -26.83
C GLY A 52 -19.11 -7.26 -25.48
N ALA A 53 -18.51 -6.39 -24.66
CA ALA A 53 -17.97 -6.75 -23.35
C ALA A 53 -19.03 -6.79 -22.24
N VAL A 54 -20.23 -7.30 -22.57
CA VAL A 54 -21.35 -7.45 -21.65
C VAL A 54 -21.99 -8.83 -21.80
N ASP A 55 -22.70 -9.29 -20.79
CA ASP A 55 -23.47 -10.53 -20.82
C ASP A 55 -24.67 -10.43 -21.79
N GLU A 56 -25.32 -11.58 -22.08
CA GLU A 56 -26.49 -11.64 -22.98
C GLU A 56 -27.65 -10.71 -22.54
N ALA A 57 -27.80 -10.54 -21.24
CA ALA A 57 -28.80 -9.64 -20.64
C ALA A 57 -28.37 -8.17 -20.69
N ARG A 58 -27.12 -7.90 -21.06
CA ARG A 58 -26.48 -6.56 -21.07
C ARG A 58 -26.52 -5.85 -19.71
N GLN A 59 -26.49 -6.62 -18.63
CA GLN A 59 -26.53 -6.10 -17.26
C GLN A 59 -25.16 -6.06 -16.61
N ASN A 60 -24.28 -7.01 -16.94
CA ASN A 60 -22.98 -7.15 -16.32
C ASN A 60 -21.86 -7.06 -17.36
N LEU A 61 -20.73 -6.48 -16.94
CA LEU A 61 -19.50 -6.48 -17.74
C LEU A 61 -18.84 -7.86 -17.71
N THR A 62 -18.43 -8.36 -18.87
CA THR A 62 -17.72 -9.64 -19.02
C THR A 62 -16.20 -9.47 -19.14
N ILE A 63 -15.68 -8.27 -18.80
CA ILE A 63 -14.26 -7.95 -18.86
C ILE A 63 -13.51 -8.73 -17.77
N PRO A 64 -12.45 -9.49 -18.10
CA PRO A 64 -11.63 -10.18 -17.11
C PRO A 64 -11.06 -9.22 -16.06
N GLU A 65 -10.94 -9.68 -14.81
CA GLU A 65 -10.53 -8.83 -13.67
C GLU A 65 -9.16 -8.17 -13.89
N SER A 66 -8.19 -8.89 -14.47
CA SER A 66 -6.88 -8.34 -14.83
C SER A 66 -6.97 -7.14 -15.77
N ASN A 67 -7.81 -7.24 -16.79
CA ASN A 67 -8.03 -6.18 -17.76
C ASN A 67 -8.83 -5.02 -17.13
N MET A 68 -9.82 -5.33 -16.29
CA MET A 68 -10.59 -4.34 -15.56
C MET A 68 -9.68 -3.49 -14.65
N ASN A 69 -8.69 -4.09 -13.99
CA ASN A 69 -7.74 -3.37 -13.15
C ASN A 69 -6.85 -2.42 -13.98
N ALA A 70 -6.41 -2.85 -15.16
CA ALA A 70 -5.67 -1.98 -16.09
C ALA A 70 -6.55 -0.82 -16.59
N ILE A 71 -7.79 -1.10 -16.98
CA ILE A 71 -8.77 -0.07 -17.41
C ILE A 71 -9.03 0.94 -16.28
N LYS A 72 -9.21 0.48 -15.05
CA LYS A 72 -9.39 1.35 -13.87
C LYS A 72 -8.19 2.29 -13.67
N GLY A 73 -6.97 1.78 -13.82
CA GLY A 73 -5.76 2.60 -13.73
C GLY A 73 -5.71 3.69 -14.80
N LEU A 74 -5.92 3.33 -16.07
CA LEU A 74 -5.95 4.30 -17.18
C LEU A 74 -7.07 5.33 -17.00
N PHE A 75 -8.25 4.90 -16.57
CA PHE A 75 -9.39 5.79 -16.35
C PHE A 75 -9.12 6.75 -15.20
N ARG A 76 -8.53 6.27 -14.08
CA ARG A 76 -8.07 7.09 -12.96
C ARG A 76 -7.11 8.18 -13.42
N ASN A 77 -6.11 7.83 -14.22
CA ASN A 77 -5.12 8.79 -14.74
C ASN A 77 -5.75 9.85 -15.63
N ALA A 78 -6.70 9.46 -16.51
CA ALA A 78 -7.43 10.39 -17.34
C ALA A 78 -8.28 11.37 -16.49
N ILE A 79 -9.01 10.85 -15.49
CA ILE A 79 -9.77 11.69 -14.55
C ILE A 79 -8.84 12.61 -13.76
N ALA A 80 -7.70 12.10 -13.30
CA ALA A 80 -6.70 12.88 -12.56
C ALA A 80 -6.22 14.10 -13.38
N THR A 81 -5.92 13.90 -14.65
CA THR A 81 -5.52 14.97 -15.57
C THR A 81 -6.62 16.02 -15.71
N VAL A 82 -7.86 15.60 -15.92
CA VAL A 82 -9.01 16.52 -16.05
C VAL A 82 -9.24 17.30 -14.75
N LEU A 83 -9.16 16.64 -13.60
CA LEU A 83 -9.37 17.29 -12.31
C LEU A 83 -8.25 18.27 -11.96
N LYS A 84 -6.99 17.94 -12.23
CA LYS A 84 -5.86 18.85 -12.02
C LYS A 84 -6.01 20.14 -12.85
N THR A 85 -6.49 20.02 -14.09
CA THR A 85 -6.70 21.16 -14.98
C THR A 85 -7.84 22.06 -14.53
N ASN A 86 -8.96 21.47 -14.03
CA ASN A 86 -10.18 22.21 -13.71
C ASN A 86 -10.27 22.65 -12.23
N ILE A 87 -9.52 22.02 -11.35
CA ILE A 87 -9.54 22.28 -9.89
C ILE A 87 -8.09 22.40 -9.36
N PRO A 88 -7.45 23.57 -9.49
CA PRO A 88 -6.03 23.76 -9.13
C PRO A 88 -5.67 23.41 -7.67
N GLN A 89 -6.64 23.50 -6.74
CA GLN A 89 -6.43 23.14 -5.32
C GLN A 89 -6.08 21.67 -5.13
N ILE A 90 -6.42 20.81 -6.10
CA ILE A 90 -6.09 19.38 -6.05
C ILE A 90 -4.58 19.17 -6.07
N GLU A 91 -3.87 19.92 -6.90
CA GLU A 91 -2.42 19.77 -7.03
C GLU A 91 -1.70 20.17 -5.73
N LYS A 92 -2.11 21.27 -5.10
CA LYS A 92 -1.58 21.67 -3.79
C LYS A 92 -1.80 20.56 -2.75
N ARG A 93 -3.01 20.01 -2.66
CA ARG A 93 -3.34 18.93 -1.74
C ARG A 93 -2.55 17.66 -2.02
N ASN A 94 -2.31 17.33 -3.29
CA ASN A 94 -1.51 16.18 -3.68
C ASN A 94 -0.05 16.35 -3.27
N THR A 95 0.51 17.56 -3.39
CA THR A 95 1.87 17.87 -2.94
C THR A 95 1.98 17.72 -1.42
N GLU A 96 1.08 18.31 -0.66
CA GLU A 96 1.03 18.19 0.80
C GLU A 96 0.92 16.73 1.25
N ARG A 97 0.10 15.94 0.56
CA ARG A 97 -0.07 14.52 0.85
C ARG A 97 1.21 13.72 0.56
N ARG A 98 1.88 14.00 -0.55
CA ARG A 98 3.16 13.37 -0.87
C ARG A 98 4.24 13.70 0.15
N GLU A 99 4.33 14.95 0.58
CA GLU A 99 5.26 15.38 1.62
C GLU A 99 4.98 14.64 2.93
N HIS A 100 3.71 14.53 3.31
CA HIS A 100 3.31 13.76 4.49
C HIS A 100 3.69 12.28 4.37
N LEU A 101 3.43 11.63 3.22
CA LEU A 101 3.80 10.23 2.97
C LEU A 101 5.33 10.04 3.02
N THR A 102 6.08 10.93 2.40
CA THR A 102 7.55 10.89 2.40
C THR A 102 8.12 11.07 3.81
N THR A 103 7.51 11.91 4.62
CA THR A 103 7.91 12.11 6.02
C THR A 103 7.55 10.91 6.90
N THR A 104 6.38 10.32 6.68
CA THR A 104 5.90 9.18 7.47
C THR A 104 6.61 7.87 7.09
N TYR A 105 6.93 7.71 5.80
CA TYR A 105 7.56 6.52 5.24
C TYR A 105 8.82 6.88 4.45
N PRO A 106 9.88 7.39 5.09
CA PRO A 106 11.07 7.88 4.39
C PRO A 106 11.80 6.79 3.59
N HIS A 107 11.70 5.52 3.99
CA HIS A 107 12.26 4.39 3.24
C HIS A 107 11.57 4.17 1.88
N LEU A 108 10.32 4.61 1.71
CA LEU A 108 9.59 4.59 0.44
C LEU A 108 9.65 5.91 -0.33
N SER A 109 10.42 6.89 0.15
CA SER A 109 10.65 8.14 -0.57
C SER A 109 11.19 7.87 -1.98
N GLY A 110 10.58 8.46 -3.01
CA GLY A 110 10.90 8.21 -4.41
C GLY A 110 10.03 7.13 -5.09
N TYR A 111 9.31 6.31 -4.33
CA TYR A 111 8.33 5.35 -4.87
C TYR A 111 6.91 5.91 -4.90
N PHE A 112 6.67 7.06 -4.28
CA PHE A 112 5.40 7.79 -4.36
C PHE A 112 5.34 8.56 -5.67
N THR A 113 4.62 8.05 -6.66
CA THR A 113 4.43 8.71 -7.95
C THR A 113 3.33 9.77 -7.86
N ASN A 114 3.51 10.90 -8.56
CA ASN A 114 2.57 12.03 -8.50
C ASN A 114 1.19 11.71 -9.07
N ASP A 115 1.10 10.72 -9.95
CA ASP A 115 -0.11 10.46 -10.71
C ASP A 115 -1.18 9.74 -9.88
N ASP A 116 -0.77 8.94 -8.90
CA ASP A 116 -1.68 8.19 -8.04
C ASP A 116 -1.99 8.91 -6.72
N ILE A 117 -1.10 9.80 -6.27
CA ILE A 117 -1.27 10.54 -5.03
C ILE A 117 -2.46 11.49 -5.17
N GLY A 118 -3.44 11.33 -4.30
CA GLY A 118 -4.63 12.15 -4.27
C GLY A 118 -5.84 11.55 -4.97
N PHE A 119 -5.69 10.42 -5.68
CA PHE A 119 -6.79 9.72 -6.36
C PHE A 119 -6.94 8.28 -5.88
N ALA A 120 -5.86 7.61 -5.50
CA ALA A 120 -5.89 6.31 -4.85
C ALA A 120 -6.06 6.44 -3.33
N SER A 121 -6.55 5.39 -2.68
CA SER A 121 -6.60 5.34 -1.22
C SER A 121 -5.19 5.28 -0.61
N HIS A 122 -5.07 5.68 0.66
CA HIS A 122 -3.79 5.62 1.36
C HIS A 122 -3.16 4.21 1.35
N SER A 123 -3.99 3.18 1.52
CA SER A 123 -3.54 1.78 1.50
C SER A 123 -3.07 1.33 0.12
N GLU A 124 -3.72 1.77 -0.96
CA GLU A 124 -3.30 1.47 -2.33
C GLU A 124 -1.96 2.12 -2.65
N ILE A 125 -1.77 3.39 -2.28
CA ILE A 125 -0.50 4.12 -2.51
C ILE A 125 0.66 3.43 -1.80
N LEU A 126 0.46 3.04 -0.53
CA LEU A 126 1.49 2.34 0.24
C LEU A 126 1.81 0.98 -0.36
N LYS A 127 0.79 0.20 -0.71
CA LYS A 127 0.96 -1.12 -1.33
C LYS A 127 1.75 -1.01 -2.63
N ASP A 128 1.41 -0.07 -3.52
CA ASP A 128 2.10 0.13 -4.79
C ASP A 128 3.57 0.56 -4.58
N ALA A 129 3.82 1.48 -3.65
CA ALA A 129 5.17 1.90 -3.30
C ALA A 129 6.01 0.74 -2.73
N GLN A 130 5.43 -0.08 -1.86
CA GLN A 130 6.08 -1.28 -1.31
C GLN A 130 6.37 -2.31 -2.39
N GLU A 131 5.42 -2.59 -3.29
CA GLU A 131 5.60 -3.54 -4.40
C GLU A 131 6.73 -3.09 -5.34
N LYS A 132 6.81 -1.79 -5.66
CA LYS A 132 7.91 -1.22 -6.45
C LYS A 132 9.26 -1.37 -5.74
N PHE A 133 9.31 -1.05 -4.45
CA PHE A 133 10.52 -1.21 -3.63
C PHE A 133 10.98 -2.67 -3.59
N PHE A 134 10.10 -3.64 -3.33
CA PHE A 134 10.43 -5.06 -3.32
C PHE A 134 10.87 -5.57 -4.70
N ARG A 135 10.26 -5.08 -5.78
CA ARG A 135 10.69 -5.44 -7.13
C ARG A 135 12.13 -4.99 -7.38
N ASP A 136 12.47 -3.77 -7.00
CA ASP A 136 13.80 -3.23 -7.14
C ASP A 136 14.82 -4.00 -6.28
N GLN A 137 14.46 -4.37 -5.06
CA GLN A 137 15.30 -5.24 -4.22
C GLN A 137 15.52 -6.60 -4.88
N ARG A 138 14.49 -7.24 -5.41
CA ARG A 138 14.61 -8.54 -6.07
C ARG A 138 15.51 -8.46 -7.30
N GLU A 139 15.37 -7.42 -8.10
CA GLU A 139 16.23 -7.18 -9.27
C GLU A 139 17.70 -7.17 -8.88
N ILE A 140 18.05 -6.41 -7.84
CA ILE A 140 19.45 -6.32 -7.36
C ILE A 140 19.94 -7.66 -6.77
N LEU A 141 19.11 -8.32 -5.94
CA LEU A 141 19.47 -9.59 -5.30
C LEU A 141 19.63 -10.77 -6.30
N SER A 142 18.93 -10.70 -7.44
CA SER A 142 19.04 -11.73 -8.49
C SER A 142 20.19 -11.49 -9.47
N ALA A 143 20.83 -10.33 -9.43
CA ALA A 143 21.94 -10.00 -10.33
C ALA A 143 23.24 -10.70 -9.88
N THR A 144 23.88 -11.44 -10.79
CA THR A 144 25.17 -12.09 -10.54
C THR A 144 26.32 -11.07 -10.47
N HIS A 145 26.23 -10.01 -11.26
CA HIS A 145 27.15 -8.88 -11.30
C HIS A 145 26.38 -7.60 -11.41
N LEU A 146 26.78 -6.59 -10.63
CA LEU A 146 26.17 -5.27 -10.66
C LEU A 146 26.98 -4.35 -11.59
N ASN A 147 26.30 -3.69 -12.52
CA ASN A 147 26.88 -2.55 -13.21
C ASN A 147 26.88 -1.31 -12.28
N GLU A 148 27.45 -0.18 -12.73
CA GLU A 148 27.62 1.02 -11.91
C GLU A 148 26.25 1.60 -11.47
N GLU A 149 25.24 1.59 -12.33
CA GLU A 149 23.90 2.07 -12.01
C GLU A 149 23.21 1.15 -10.99
N GLN A 150 23.26 -0.16 -11.19
CA GLN A 150 22.74 -1.15 -10.27
C GLN A 150 23.46 -1.10 -8.91
N PHE A 151 24.76 -0.84 -8.90
CA PHE A 151 25.50 -0.66 -7.66
C PHE A 151 25.01 0.56 -6.88
N LYS A 152 24.84 1.72 -7.54
CA LYS A 152 24.26 2.91 -6.90
C LYS A 152 22.85 2.63 -6.37
N LYS A 153 22.03 1.93 -7.14
CA LYS A 153 20.68 1.51 -6.73
C LYS A 153 20.75 0.58 -5.52
N SER A 154 21.69 -0.35 -5.46
CA SER A 154 21.85 -1.25 -4.31
C SER A 154 22.23 -0.52 -3.03
N LEU A 155 23.07 0.50 -3.12
CA LEU A 155 23.42 1.34 -1.97
C LEU A 155 22.21 2.14 -1.46
N ASP A 156 21.42 2.72 -2.37
CA ASP A 156 20.19 3.45 -2.00
C ASP A 156 19.17 2.51 -1.34
N LEU A 157 18.95 1.32 -1.89
CA LEU A 157 18.05 0.31 -1.30
C LEU A 157 18.52 -0.14 0.09
N SER A 158 19.83 -0.34 0.27
CA SER A 158 20.41 -0.72 1.58
C SER A 158 20.23 0.40 2.61
N ALA A 159 20.42 1.65 2.22
CA ALA A 159 20.20 2.79 3.10
C ALA A 159 18.73 2.92 3.50
N ARG A 160 17.81 2.66 2.58
CA ARG A 160 16.35 2.65 2.84
C ARG A 160 15.94 1.52 3.77
N ALA A 161 16.47 0.32 3.56
CA ALA A 161 16.20 -0.82 4.44
C ALA A 161 16.70 -0.55 5.87
N LEU A 162 17.87 0.08 6.02
CA LEU A 162 18.39 0.50 7.31
C LEU A 162 17.50 1.57 7.97
N ALA A 163 17.02 2.54 7.20
CA ALA A 163 16.11 3.57 7.71
C ALA A 163 14.77 2.96 8.18
N GLU A 164 14.20 2.04 7.42
CA GLU A 164 12.99 1.30 7.80
C GLU A 164 13.21 0.54 9.11
N TYR A 165 14.32 -0.18 9.24
CA TYR A 165 14.68 -0.91 10.43
C TYR A 165 14.82 -0.01 11.67
N ILE A 166 15.48 1.14 11.53
CA ILE A 166 15.65 2.12 12.62
C ILE A 166 14.27 2.66 13.06
N LEU A 167 13.41 3.03 12.10
CA LEU A 167 12.08 3.52 12.39
C LEU A 167 11.22 2.48 13.10
N PHE A 168 11.31 1.22 12.68
CA PHE A 168 10.63 0.13 13.33
C PHE A 168 11.08 -0.01 14.80
N ARG A 169 12.40 -0.03 15.07
CA ARG A 169 12.95 -0.08 16.43
C ARG A 169 12.47 1.11 17.28
N GLN A 170 12.49 2.31 16.72
CA GLN A 170 11.99 3.51 17.43
C GLN A 170 10.51 3.38 17.79
N ASN A 171 9.68 2.84 16.91
CA ASN A 171 8.27 2.62 17.18
C ASN A 171 8.03 1.58 18.29
N VAL A 172 8.82 0.51 18.33
CA VAL A 172 8.77 -0.48 19.43
C VAL A 172 9.14 0.18 20.76
N ILE A 173 10.24 0.93 20.79
CA ILE A 173 10.68 1.64 21.99
C ILE A 173 9.64 2.67 22.45
N LYS A 174 8.99 3.38 21.51
CA LYS A 174 7.92 4.34 21.83
C LYS A 174 6.73 3.62 22.47
N LYS A 175 6.27 2.51 21.88
CA LYS A 175 5.18 1.70 22.44
C LYS A 175 5.53 1.17 23.83
N MET A 176 6.78 0.73 24.06
CA MET A 176 7.22 0.30 25.38
C MET A 176 7.15 1.44 26.42
N LYS A 177 7.52 2.67 26.04
CA LYS A 177 7.44 3.84 26.93
C LYS A 177 6.00 4.24 27.23
N GLU A 178 5.06 3.96 26.35
CA GLU A 178 3.64 4.23 26.51
C GLU A 178 2.93 3.19 27.41
N LEU A 179 3.54 2.01 27.63
CA LEU A 179 3.03 1.01 28.57
C LEU A 179 3.06 1.59 30.01
N ASN A 180 1.97 1.39 30.71
CA ASN A 180 1.80 1.84 32.09
C ASN A 180 1.35 0.68 32.99
N LYS A 181 1.18 0.94 34.29
CA LYS A 181 0.81 -0.09 35.28
C LYS A 181 -0.57 -0.73 35.06
N THR A 182 -1.39 -0.14 34.19
CA THR A 182 -2.72 -0.69 33.85
C THR A 182 -2.67 -1.66 32.67
N ASN A 183 -1.56 -1.68 31.91
CA ASN A 183 -1.37 -2.65 30.86
C ASN A 183 -1.16 -4.05 31.46
N ILE A 184 -1.73 -5.04 30.82
CA ILE A 184 -1.56 -6.43 31.22
C ILE A 184 -0.19 -6.95 30.75
N GLU A 185 0.36 -7.93 31.45
CA GLU A 185 1.62 -8.59 31.10
C GLU A 185 1.65 -9.07 29.64
N ALA A 186 0.49 -9.50 29.10
CA ALA A 186 0.35 -9.91 27.72
C ALA A 186 0.70 -8.80 26.70
N ASP A 187 0.47 -7.52 27.02
CA ASP A 187 0.78 -6.41 26.12
C ASP A 187 2.30 -6.26 25.97
N LEU A 188 3.04 -6.34 27.05
CA LEU A 188 4.51 -6.32 27.02
C LEU A 188 5.07 -7.55 26.33
N HIS A 189 4.53 -8.73 26.65
CA HIS A 189 4.96 -9.98 26.08
C HIS A 189 4.74 -9.98 24.55
N ASN A 190 3.57 -9.59 24.08
CA ASN A 190 3.26 -9.53 22.65
C ASN A 190 4.06 -8.44 21.91
N LEU A 191 4.55 -7.43 22.60
CA LEU A 191 5.42 -6.43 22.00
C LEU A 191 6.84 -6.98 21.75
N ILE A 192 7.33 -7.86 22.62
CA ILE A 192 8.66 -8.46 22.53
C ILE A 192 8.63 -9.71 21.65
N ALA A 193 7.73 -10.65 21.95
CA ALA A 193 7.53 -11.88 21.20
C ALA A 193 6.06 -12.29 21.26
N PRO A 194 5.30 -12.26 20.16
CA PRO A 194 3.89 -12.61 20.15
C PRO A 194 3.65 -14.00 20.70
N LYS A 195 2.68 -14.13 21.61
CA LYS A 195 2.25 -15.43 22.17
C LYS A 195 1.62 -16.29 21.07
N ASN A 196 1.83 -17.59 21.16
CA ASN A 196 1.23 -18.58 20.26
C ASN A 196 1.52 -18.33 18.76
N SER A 197 2.64 -17.69 18.42
CA SER A 197 3.03 -17.57 17.03
C SER A 197 3.38 -18.93 16.47
N GLU A 198 2.71 -19.32 15.38
CA GLU A 198 3.02 -20.53 14.63
C GLU A 198 4.11 -20.21 13.60
N PHE A 199 5.14 -21.06 13.55
CA PHE A 199 6.11 -21.03 12.46
C PHE A 199 5.42 -21.56 11.20
N LYS A 200 5.45 -20.76 10.15
CA LYS A 200 5.05 -21.19 8.80
C LYS A 200 6.22 -20.99 7.87
N GLU A 201 6.65 -22.06 7.26
CA GLU A 201 7.71 -22.05 6.24
C GLU A 201 7.35 -21.05 5.13
N GLY A 202 8.30 -20.18 4.75
CA GLY A 202 8.08 -19.13 3.75
C GLY A 202 7.54 -17.78 4.27
N GLU A 203 7.21 -17.66 5.56
CA GLU A 203 6.78 -16.38 6.18
C GLU A 203 7.92 -15.62 6.91
N LEU A 204 9.17 -16.05 6.72
CA LEU A 204 10.37 -15.49 7.37
C LEU A 204 10.44 -13.94 7.36
N SER A 205 10.02 -13.31 6.28
CA SER A 205 10.04 -11.85 6.19
C SER A 205 9.03 -11.15 7.12
N LYS A 206 7.91 -11.83 7.44
CA LYS A 206 6.90 -11.29 8.36
C LYS A 206 7.29 -11.50 9.83
N ASP A 207 8.05 -12.54 10.11
CA ASP A 207 8.44 -12.90 11.48
C ASP A 207 9.60 -12.03 11.98
N LEU A 208 10.45 -11.51 11.09
CA LEU A 208 11.52 -10.59 11.47
C LEU A 208 10.99 -9.35 12.22
N TYR A 209 9.83 -8.83 11.84
CA TYR A 209 9.19 -7.68 12.48
C TYR A 209 8.38 -8.04 13.74
N LYS A 210 8.12 -9.33 13.96
CA LYS A 210 7.44 -9.80 15.17
C LYS A 210 8.42 -10.10 16.30
N ASN A 211 9.67 -10.45 15.97
CA ASN A 211 10.70 -10.75 16.94
C ASN A 211 11.38 -9.46 17.42
N ASN A 212 10.97 -8.96 18.58
CA ASN A 212 11.59 -7.81 19.22
C ASN A 212 12.47 -8.19 20.43
N VAL A 213 12.95 -9.42 20.50
CA VAL A 213 13.83 -9.91 21.58
C VAL A 213 15.17 -9.16 21.62
N TRP A 214 15.55 -8.47 20.54
CA TRP A 214 16.67 -7.53 20.52
C TRP A 214 16.55 -6.41 21.59
N VAL A 215 15.35 -6.14 22.08
CA VAL A 215 15.14 -5.20 23.20
C VAL A 215 15.84 -5.67 24.47
N LEU A 216 16.02 -6.97 24.65
CA LEU A 216 16.72 -7.57 25.77
C LEU A 216 18.22 -7.59 25.56
N ASP A 217 18.67 -7.96 24.35
CA ASP A 217 20.09 -7.99 23.96
C ASP A 217 20.20 -8.06 22.43
N ASP A 218 21.08 -7.25 21.85
CA ASP A 218 21.30 -7.21 20.39
C ASP A 218 21.76 -8.57 19.80
N LYS A 219 22.37 -9.44 20.60
CA LYS A 219 22.75 -10.81 20.15
C LYS A 219 21.55 -11.64 19.68
N PHE A 220 20.35 -11.34 20.16
CA PHE A 220 19.13 -12.05 19.76
C PHE A 220 18.57 -11.61 18.41
N MET A 221 19.18 -10.62 17.77
CA MET A 221 18.79 -10.19 16.41
C MET A 221 19.02 -11.27 15.35
N SER A 222 19.97 -12.17 15.58
CA SER A 222 20.28 -13.26 14.64
C SER A 222 19.29 -14.42 14.70
N TYR A 223 18.38 -14.44 15.68
CA TYR A 223 17.37 -15.49 15.77
C TYR A 223 16.20 -15.17 14.83
N CYS A 224 16.02 -16.03 13.84
CA CYS A 224 14.94 -15.91 12.86
C CYS A 224 13.59 -16.32 13.45
N THR A 225 13.58 -17.20 14.45
CA THR A 225 12.37 -17.77 15.03
C THR A 225 12.40 -17.67 16.54
N VAL A 226 11.33 -17.10 17.10
CA VAL A 226 11.09 -17.08 18.54
C VAL A 226 9.75 -17.74 18.79
N LEU A 227 9.80 -18.89 19.46
CA LEU A 227 8.62 -19.63 19.89
C LEU A 227 8.29 -19.26 21.34
N SER A 228 7.17 -18.62 21.56
CA SER A 228 6.71 -18.26 22.88
C SER A 228 5.37 -18.93 23.18
N GLU A 229 5.33 -19.65 24.30
CA GLU A 229 4.14 -20.40 24.76
C GLU A 229 3.63 -21.42 23.70
N ALA A 230 4.49 -21.93 22.85
CA ALA A 230 4.18 -23.00 21.91
C ALA A 230 4.12 -24.35 22.62
N GLU A 231 3.21 -25.21 22.17
CA GLU A 231 3.16 -26.58 22.66
C GLU A 231 4.47 -27.33 22.36
N MET A 232 4.97 -28.14 23.30
CA MET A 232 6.25 -28.84 23.15
C MET A 232 6.27 -29.77 21.91
N SER A 233 5.12 -30.34 21.54
CA SER A 233 4.98 -31.14 20.32
C SER A 233 5.31 -30.34 19.06
N LYS A 234 4.89 -29.07 18.99
CA LYS A 234 5.19 -28.17 17.88
C LYS A 234 6.65 -27.73 17.89
N VAL A 235 7.24 -27.51 19.07
CA VAL A 235 8.66 -27.16 19.19
C VAL A 235 9.53 -28.33 18.71
N ILE A 236 9.20 -29.56 19.07
CA ILE A 236 9.94 -30.75 18.64
C ILE A 236 9.87 -30.92 17.12
N SER A 237 8.69 -30.72 16.49
CA SER A 237 8.59 -30.85 15.03
C SER A 237 9.46 -29.86 14.28
N VAL A 238 9.60 -28.62 14.77
CA VAL A 238 10.46 -27.59 14.16
C VAL A 238 11.95 -27.90 14.32
N ILE A 239 12.35 -28.60 15.39
CA ILE A 239 13.78 -28.95 15.65
C ILE A 239 14.18 -30.21 14.90
N THR A 240 13.22 -31.09 14.56
CA THR A 240 13.50 -32.40 13.94
C THR A 240 13.34 -32.42 12.42
N GLU A 241 12.85 -31.34 11.81
CA GLU A 241 12.88 -31.07 10.36
C GLU A 241 14.22 -30.42 9.97
#